data_2cc22bb34504c82b2ff8b1c226215a9d
#
_entry.id   2cc22bb34504c82b2ff8b1c226215a9d
#
_cell.length_a   1.000
_cell.length_b   1.000
_cell.length_c   1.000
_cell.angle_alpha   90.00
_cell.angle_beta   90.00
_cell.angle_gamma   90.00
#
_symmetry.space_group_name_H-M   'P 1'
#
loop_
_entity.id
_entity.type
_entity.pdbx_description
1 polymer ?
#
loop_
_entity_poly.entity_id
_entity_poly.type
_entity_poly.pdbx_seq_one_letter_code
_entity_poly.pdbx_strand_id
1 'polypeptide(L)'
;MELRHLRYFVTVAEELNFSKAALKLYTAQPSLSQQIKDLEEYVGVQLFNRTKRKVELTEEGVAFLEQARLTLMQADKAVATARQIAKTKQQRLRIGFVATAEVH
;
A
#
# COMPACT_ATOMS: atom_id res chain seq x y z
N MET A 1 -3.12 7.82 -10.47
CA MET A 1 -2.66 6.65 -9.67
C MET A 1 -3.07 6.83 -8.22
N GLU A 2 -3.63 5.80 -7.63
CA GLU A 2 -4.05 5.79 -6.24
C GLU A 2 -3.28 4.72 -5.47
N LEU A 3 -3.28 4.81 -4.14
CA LEU A 3 -2.61 3.81 -3.30
C LEU A 3 -3.16 2.39 -3.55
N ARG A 4 -4.44 2.27 -3.89
CA ARG A 4 -5.05 0.99 -4.24
C ARG A 4 -4.29 0.32 -5.39
N HIS A 5 -3.88 1.08 -6.40
CA HIS A 5 -3.14 0.55 -7.55
C HIS A 5 -1.79 -0.01 -7.11
N LEU A 6 -1.14 0.65 -6.15
CA LEU A 6 0.14 0.18 -5.61
C LEU A 6 -0.04 -1.11 -4.80
N ARG A 7 -1.11 -1.22 -4.00
CA ARG A 7 -1.42 -2.45 -3.26
C ARG A 7 -1.68 -3.61 -4.20
N TYR A 8 -2.44 -3.37 -5.26
CA TYR A 8 -2.73 -4.38 -6.27
C TYR A 8 -1.45 -4.82 -6.97
N PHE A 9 -0.62 -3.86 -7.36
CA PHE A 9 0.65 -4.14 -8.01
C PHE A 9 1.57 -5.00 -7.12
N VAL A 10 1.74 -4.62 -5.85
CA VAL A 10 2.58 -5.35 -4.91
C VAL A 10 2.08 -6.79 -4.74
N THR A 11 0.78 -6.97 -4.62
CA THR A 11 0.19 -8.31 -4.45
C THR A 11 0.43 -9.18 -5.69
N VAL A 12 0.24 -8.64 -6.90
CA VAL A 12 0.53 -9.38 -8.12
C VAL A 12 2.02 -9.70 -8.22
N ALA A 13 2.88 -8.75 -7.85
CA ALA A 13 4.34 -8.96 -7.88
C ALA A 13 4.79 -10.07 -6.92
N GLU A 14 4.14 -10.17 -5.77
CA GLU A 14 4.45 -11.21 -4.78
C GLU A 14 3.95 -12.58 -5.22
N GLU A 15 2.74 -12.63 -5.79
CA GLU A 15 2.14 -13.88 -6.22
C GLU A 15 2.62 -14.36 -7.58
N LEU A 16 2.98 -13.42 -8.46
CA LEU A 16 3.30 -13.67 -9.87
C LEU A 16 2.23 -14.53 -10.55
N ASN A 17 0.99 -14.30 -10.14
CA ASN A 17 -0.18 -15.02 -10.61
C ASN A 17 -1.41 -14.12 -10.37
N PHE A 18 -2.06 -13.69 -11.46
CA PHE A 18 -3.21 -12.78 -11.36
C PHE A 18 -4.41 -13.39 -10.66
N SER A 19 -4.67 -14.68 -10.88
CA SER A 19 -5.80 -15.35 -10.23
C SER A 19 -5.61 -15.45 -8.72
N LYS A 20 -4.43 -15.82 -8.26
CA LYS A 20 -4.11 -15.89 -6.83
C LYS A 20 -4.12 -14.51 -6.18
N ALA A 21 -3.57 -13.51 -6.87
CA ALA A 21 -3.59 -12.14 -6.38
C ALA A 21 -5.02 -11.63 -6.24
N ALA A 22 -5.88 -11.90 -7.23
CA ALA A 22 -7.28 -11.50 -7.19
C ALA A 22 -8.01 -12.11 -5.99
N LEU A 23 -7.75 -13.38 -5.68
CA LEU A 23 -8.31 -14.02 -4.50
C LEU A 23 -7.88 -13.32 -3.21
N LYS A 24 -6.61 -13.00 -3.07
CA LYS A 24 -6.07 -12.27 -1.90
C LYS A 24 -6.68 -10.88 -1.76
N LEU A 25 -6.96 -10.23 -2.88
CA LEU A 25 -7.47 -8.86 -2.90
C LEU A 25 -9.00 -8.79 -2.90
N TYR A 26 -9.67 -9.93 -2.86
CA TYR A 26 -11.15 -10.01 -2.91
C TYR A 26 -11.72 -9.26 -4.10
N THR A 27 -11.10 -9.42 -5.26
CA THR A 27 -11.52 -8.79 -6.50
C THR A 27 -11.58 -9.82 -7.64
N ALA A 28 -12.26 -9.45 -8.71
CA ALA A 28 -12.32 -10.30 -9.90
C ALA A 28 -11.02 -10.16 -10.70
N GLN A 29 -10.54 -11.28 -11.23
CA GLN A 29 -9.28 -11.29 -11.98
C GLN A 29 -9.29 -10.36 -13.20
N PRO A 30 -10.38 -10.27 -14.00
CA PRO A 30 -10.40 -9.31 -15.11
C PRO A 30 -10.29 -7.86 -14.66
N SER A 31 -10.91 -7.52 -13.53
CA SER A 31 -10.82 -6.18 -12.96
C SER A 31 -9.39 -5.87 -12.50
N LEU A 32 -8.75 -6.82 -11.83
CA LEU A 32 -7.37 -6.68 -11.39
C LEU A 32 -6.43 -6.48 -12.58
N SER A 33 -6.58 -7.31 -13.61
CA SER A 33 -5.77 -7.18 -14.83
C SER A 33 -5.92 -5.80 -15.46
N GLN A 34 -7.15 -5.28 -15.51
CA GLN A 34 -7.40 -3.97 -16.10
C GLN A 34 -6.76 -2.86 -15.27
N GLN A 35 -6.85 -2.95 -13.95
CA GLN A 35 -6.25 -1.94 -13.08
C GLN A 35 -4.73 -1.93 -13.16
N ILE A 36 -4.11 -3.09 -13.33
CA ILE A 36 -2.66 -3.16 -13.55
C ILE A 36 -2.28 -2.53 -14.90
N LYS A 37 -3.05 -2.79 -15.95
CA LYS A 37 -2.84 -2.13 -17.25
C LYS A 37 -2.97 -0.62 -17.16
N ASP A 38 -3.98 -0.15 -16.44
CA ASP A 38 -4.19 1.28 -16.22
C ASP A 38 -2.99 1.91 -15.50
N LEU A 39 -2.45 1.19 -14.51
CA LEU A 39 -1.26 1.63 -13.79
C LEU A 39 -0.04 1.71 -14.73
N GLU A 40 0.15 0.69 -15.56
CA GLU A 40 1.24 0.67 -16.54
C GLU A 40 1.11 1.82 -17.54
N GLU A 41 -0.10 2.12 -18.00
CA GLU A 41 -0.36 3.25 -18.87
C GLU A 41 -0.03 4.58 -18.19
N TYR A 42 -0.42 4.71 -16.93
CA TYR A 42 -0.13 5.92 -16.16
C TYR A 42 1.38 6.13 -15.98
N VAL A 43 2.11 5.06 -15.65
CA VAL A 43 3.55 5.12 -15.45
C VAL A 43 4.30 5.25 -16.78
N GLY A 44 3.72 4.72 -17.85
CA GLY A 44 4.28 4.81 -19.20
C GLY A 44 5.25 3.71 -19.54
N VAL A 45 5.35 2.66 -18.74
CA VAL A 45 6.20 1.49 -19.01
C VAL A 45 5.47 0.22 -18.56
N GLN A 46 5.89 -0.90 -19.12
CA GLN A 46 5.39 -2.19 -18.66
C GLN A 46 6.09 -2.58 -17.35
N LEU A 47 5.31 -3.01 -16.38
CA LEU A 47 5.82 -3.47 -15.09
C LEU A 47 5.87 -4.99 -15.02
N PHE A 48 5.02 -5.66 -15.79
CA PHE A 48 4.99 -7.12 -15.91
C PHE A 48 5.20 -7.55 -17.35
N ASN A 49 5.95 -8.63 -17.51
CA ASN A 49 6.08 -9.32 -18.77
C ASN A 49 5.11 -10.50 -18.75
N ARG A 50 4.08 -10.45 -19.60
CA ARG A 50 3.00 -11.44 -19.64
C ARG A 50 3.16 -12.38 -20.83
N THR A 51 4.37 -12.86 -21.08
CA THR A 51 4.60 -13.75 -22.19
C THR A 51 4.16 -15.16 -21.85
N LYS A 52 3.27 -15.69 -22.67
CA LYS A 52 2.85 -17.10 -22.65
C LYS A 52 2.23 -17.56 -21.31
N ARG A 53 3.00 -18.25 -20.48
CA ARG A 53 2.49 -18.93 -19.29
C ARG A 53 2.98 -18.35 -17.99
N LYS A 54 3.96 -17.45 -18.04
CA LYS A 54 4.56 -16.88 -16.85
C LYS A 54 4.30 -15.39 -16.76
N VAL A 55 4.00 -14.95 -15.55
CA VAL A 55 3.99 -13.54 -15.20
C VAL A 55 5.32 -13.27 -14.50
N GLU A 56 6.08 -12.33 -15.02
CA GLU A 56 7.36 -11.93 -14.44
C GLU A 56 7.42 -10.42 -14.36
N LEU A 57 8.17 -9.90 -13.41
CA LEU A 57 8.43 -8.47 -13.35
C LEU A 57 9.42 -8.09 -14.45
N THR A 58 9.17 -6.96 -15.09
CA THR A 58 10.18 -6.32 -15.93
C THR A 58 11.24 -5.70 -15.01
N GLU A 59 12.34 -5.24 -15.61
CA GLU A 59 13.36 -4.49 -14.87
C GLU A 59 12.74 -3.24 -14.23
N GLU A 60 11.88 -2.54 -14.99
CA GLU A 60 11.13 -1.39 -14.49
C GLU A 60 10.18 -1.79 -13.36
N GLY A 61 9.56 -2.97 -13.47
CA GLY A 61 8.68 -3.50 -12.44
C GLY A 61 9.38 -3.81 -11.13
N VAL A 62 10.61 -4.33 -11.20
CA VAL A 62 11.44 -4.59 -10.00
C VAL A 62 11.74 -3.28 -9.27
N ALA A 63 12.16 -2.27 -10.00
CA ALA A 63 12.45 -0.96 -9.43
C ALA A 63 11.19 -0.30 -8.88
N PHE A 64 10.09 -0.39 -9.61
CA PHE A 64 8.81 0.16 -9.18
C PHE A 64 8.30 -0.53 -7.91
N LEU A 65 8.48 -1.84 -7.79
CA LEU A 65 8.06 -2.61 -6.62
C LEU A 65 8.73 -2.09 -5.34
N GLU A 66 10.03 -1.83 -5.40
CA GLU A 66 10.76 -1.28 -4.27
C GLU A 66 10.14 0.05 -3.82
N GLN A 67 9.90 0.95 -4.77
CA GLN A 67 9.33 2.25 -4.46
C GLN A 67 7.86 2.17 -4.04
N ALA A 68 7.10 1.25 -4.61
CA ALA A 68 5.70 1.04 -4.23
C ALA A 68 5.59 0.58 -2.78
N ARG A 69 6.45 -0.34 -2.36
CA ARG A 69 6.49 -0.81 -0.97
C ARG A 69 6.83 0.32 -0.01
N LEU A 70 7.80 1.15 -0.34
CA LEU A 70 8.18 2.31 0.47
C LEU A 70 7.03 3.31 0.56
N THR A 71 6.34 3.55 -0.55
CA THR A 71 5.21 4.47 -0.61
C THR A 71 4.06 4.00 0.29
N LEU A 72 3.71 2.73 0.22
CA LEU A 72 2.67 2.15 1.06
C LEU A 72 3.06 2.19 2.53
N MET A 73 4.30 1.88 2.84
CA MET A 73 4.83 1.95 4.19
C MET A 73 4.75 3.38 4.73
N GLN A 74 5.11 4.36 3.92
CA GLN A 74 5.05 5.77 4.34
C GLN A 74 3.61 6.24 4.55
N ALA A 75 2.67 5.78 3.72
CA ALA A 75 1.26 6.09 3.89
C ALA A 75 0.73 5.54 5.22
N ASP A 76 1.06 4.29 5.54
CA ASP A 76 0.67 3.67 6.81
C ASP A 76 1.30 4.40 8.00
N LYS A 77 2.55 4.82 7.86
CA LYS A 77 3.25 5.58 8.89
C LYS A 77 2.59 6.93 9.14
N ALA A 78 2.09 7.59 8.10
CA ALA A 78 1.38 8.86 8.25
C ALA A 78 0.15 8.70 9.14
N VAL A 79 -0.64 7.65 8.91
CA VAL A 79 -1.82 7.34 9.72
C VAL A 79 -1.42 7.02 11.16
N ALA A 80 -0.44 6.15 11.34
CA ALA A 80 0.05 5.75 12.66
C ALA A 80 0.57 6.95 13.45
N THR A 81 1.29 7.86 12.80
CA THR A 81 1.84 9.05 13.43
C THR A 81 0.74 9.97 13.94
N ALA A 82 -0.29 10.23 13.12
CA ALA A 82 -1.42 11.06 13.54
C ALA A 82 -2.15 10.45 14.73
N ARG A 83 -2.39 9.13 14.68
CA ARG A 83 -3.05 8.42 15.78
C ARG A 83 -2.23 8.45 17.06
N GLN A 84 -0.91 8.35 16.94
CA GLN A 84 -0.01 8.39 18.10
C GLN A 84 -0.03 9.77 18.77
N ILE A 85 -0.06 10.86 17.98
CA ILE A 85 -0.18 12.21 18.52
C ILE A 85 -1.49 12.38 19.26
N ALA A 86 -2.60 11.93 18.70
CA ALA A 86 -3.92 12.00 19.34
C ALA A 86 -3.93 11.24 20.67
N LYS A 87 -3.35 10.04 20.69
CA LYS A 87 -3.23 9.22 21.90
C LYS A 87 -2.38 9.92 22.96
N THR A 88 -1.27 10.50 22.58
CA THR A 88 -0.39 11.24 23.49
C THR A 88 -1.09 12.45 24.09
N LYS A 89 -1.87 13.18 23.28
CA LYS A 89 -2.65 14.32 23.77
C LYS A 89 -3.68 13.90 24.82
N GLN A 90 -4.38 12.80 24.61
CA GLN A 90 -5.32 12.27 25.58
C GLN A 90 -4.64 11.92 26.90
N GLN A 91 -3.49 11.27 26.84
CA GLN A 91 -2.71 10.93 28.02
C GLN A 91 -2.23 12.16 28.77
N ARG A 92 -1.75 13.17 28.06
CA ARG A 92 -1.32 14.45 28.66
C ARG A 92 -2.48 15.17 29.36
N LEU A 93 -3.65 15.15 28.76
CA LEU A 93 -4.84 15.75 29.36
C LEU A 93 -5.19 15.08 30.69
N ARG A 94 -5.15 13.75 30.75
CA ARG A 94 -5.40 13.00 32.00
C ARG A 94 -4.37 13.32 33.05
N ILE A 95 -3.10 13.32 32.72
CA ILE A 95 -2.01 13.63 33.66
C ILE A 95 -2.10 15.07 34.12
N GLY A 96 -2.34 16.00 33.21
CA GLY A 96 -2.51 17.41 33.56
C GLY A 96 -3.66 17.67 34.49
N PHE A 97 -4.79 16.98 34.29
CA PHE A 97 -5.96 17.08 35.17
C PHE A 97 -5.65 16.57 36.56
N VAL A 98 -5.03 15.40 36.67
CA VAL A 98 -4.66 14.79 37.95
C VAL A 98 -3.64 15.65 38.69
N ALA A 99 -2.62 16.12 37.98
CA ALA A 99 -1.59 16.99 38.58
C ALA A 99 -2.17 18.29 39.09
N THR A 100 -3.11 18.89 38.36
CA THR A 100 -3.81 20.11 38.82
C THR A 100 -4.61 19.86 40.08
N ALA A 101 -5.30 18.73 40.14
CA ALA A 101 -6.07 18.33 41.34
C ALA A 101 -5.17 18.11 42.55
N GLU A 102 -4.00 17.55 42.35
CA GLU A 102 -3.02 17.33 43.42
C GLU A 102 -2.41 18.62 43.96
N VAL A 103 -2.21 19.61 43.10
CA VAL A 103 -1.67 20.90 43.50
C VAL A 103 -2.64 21.70 44.33
N HIS A 104 -3.90 21.52 44.15
CA HIS A 104 -4.96 22.18 44.88
C HIS A 104 -5.41 21.38 46.08
#